data_84a5203a67ff7449666af653348b02ef
#
_entry.id   84a5203a67ff7449666af653348b02ef
#
_cell.length_a   1.000
_cell.length_b   1.000
_cell.length_c   1.000
_cell.angle_alpha   90.00
_cell.angle_beta   90.00
_cell.angle_gamma   90.00
#
_symmetry.space_group_name_H-M   'P 1'
#
loop_
_entity.id
_entity.type
_entity.pdbx_description
1 polymer ?
#
loop_
_entity_poly.entity_id
_entity_poly.type
_entity_poly.pdbx_seq_one_letter_code
_entity_poly.pdbx_strand_id
1 'polypeptide(L)'
;INKKLQNAIFDFTGSSNQTSNNFNAPRAVTRSAILYVLRSLVNKKIPLNDGCLKPIKIIIPKNSILSPKFPAAVVAGNVETSQTIVDVINSALKVQSACYGTMSNFTFGNKDFGYYETICGGEGASRGHNGTDAIQCHMTNTRLTDPEILELRYPIKINNFSIRKNSGGKGKFKGGNGVIREIEFEKNLTAVILSNRRKISPPGILYGEKAQK
;
A
#
# COMPACT_ATOMS: atom_id res chain seq x y z
N ILE A 1 -5.47 23.30 -0.75
CA ILE A 1 -4.58 23.83 -1.80
C ILE A 1 -4.94 25.29 -2.04
N ASN A 2 -3.94 26.17 -1.99
CA ASN A 2 -4.08 27.56 -2.32
C ASN A 2 -3.36 27.87 -3.64
N LYS A 3 -4.13 28.07 -4.70
CA LYS A 3 -3.58 28.28 -6.04
C LYS A 3 -2.87 29.65 -6.18
N LYS A 4 -3.35 30.69 -5.48
CA LYS A 4 -2.74 32.02 -5.53
C LYS A 4 -1.36 32.05 -4.87
N LEU A 5 -1.22 31.40 -3.73
CA LEU A 5 0.03 31.31 -2.99
C LEU A 5 0.91 30.13 -3.44
N GLN A 6 0.45 29.33 -4.40
CA GLN A 6 1.16 28.15 -4.92
C GLN A 6 1.62 27.20 -3.81
N ASN A 7 0.79 26.98 -2.80
CA ASN A 7 1.11 26.11 -1.68
C ASN A 7 -0.05 25.17 -1.31
N ALA A 8 0.24 24.15 -0.51
CA ALA A 8 -0.76 23.25 0.03
C ALA A 8 -0.48 22.89 1.49
N ILE A 9 -1.54 22.57 2.21
CA ILE A 9 -1.46 22.06 3.59
C ILE A 9 -2.00 20.63 3.56
N PHE A 10 -1.20 19.69 4.06
CA PHE A 10 -1.61 18.33 4.37
C PHE A 10 -1.77 18.25 5.89
N ASP A 11 -3.01 18.23 6.32
CA ASP A 11 -3.36 18.23 7.74
C ASP A 11 -3.90 16.86 8.14
N PHE A 12 -3.17 16.18 9.01
CA PHE A 12 -3.50 14.88 9.58
C PHE A 12 -4.08 14.98 11.00
N THR A 13 -4.55 16.16 11.41
CA THR A 13 -5.27 16.35 12.68
C THR A 13 -6.48 15.41 12.71
N GLY A 14 -6.71 14.74 13.84
CA GLY A 14 -7.73 13.70 13.97
C GLY A 14 -7.25 12.27 13.67
N SER A 15 -5.97 12.08 13.27
CA SER A 15 -5.38 10.74 13.22
C SER A 15 -5.40 10.10 14.62
N SER A 16 -5.60 8.78 14.68
CA SER A 16 -5.63 8.03 15.92
C SER A 16 -4.32 8.18 16.71
N ASN A 17 -4.42 7.99 18.02
CA ASN A 17 -3.24 7.89 18.88
C ASN A 17 -2.33 6.73 18.43
N GLN A 18 -1.06 6.79 18.85
CA GLN A 18 -0.16 5.66 18.64
C GLN A 18 -0.74 4.39 19.24
N THR A 19 -0.47 3.27 18.59
CA THR A 19 -0.97 1.95 18.99
C THR A 19 0.11 1.15 19.71
N SER A 20 -0.29 0.14 20.47
CA SER A 20 0.62 -0.81 21.11
C SER A 20 1.21 -1.84 20.13
N ASN A 21 0.64 -1.95 18.94
CA ASN A 21 1.15 -2.80 17.87
C ASN A 21 2.20 -2.05 17.01
N ASN A 22 2.67 -2.69 15.94
CA ASN A 22 3.73 -2.19 15.06
C ASN A 22 3.26 -1.39 13.85
N PHE A 23 1.98 -0.96 13.79
CA PHE A 23 1.43 -0.17 12.67
C PHE A 23 1.76 1.33 12.74
N ASN A 24 2.43 1.78 13.80
CA ASN A 24 2.83 3.18 13.90
C ASN A 24 3.83 3.54 12.79
N ALA A 25 3.67 4.71 12.21
CA ALA A 25 4.52 5.21 11.13
C ALA A 25 5.31 6.45 11.59
N PRO A 26 6.63 6.43 11.54
CA PRO A 26 7.43 7.66 11.77
C PRO A 26 7.05 8.77 10.79
N ARG A 27 7.23 10.02 11.19
CA ARG A 27 6.93 11.21 10.35
C ARG A 27 7.56 11.14 8.95
N ALA A 28 8.73 10.50 8.83
CA ALA A 28 9.40 10.31 7.55
C ALA A 28 8.57 9.49 6.56
N VAL A 29 7.85 8.47 7.04
CA VAL A 29 6.94 7.65 6.21
C VAL A 29 5.81 8.50 5.63
N THR A 30 5.18 9.34 6.45
CA THR A 30 4.12 10.25 6.00
C THR A 30 4.66 11.26 4.97
N ARG A 31 5.84 11.83 5.20
CA ARG A 31 6.50 12.73 4.24
C ARG A 31 6.79 12.03 2.91
N SER A 32 7.27 10.80 2.95
CA SER A 32 7.56 10.01 1.75
C SER A 32 6.28 9.69 0.96
N ALA A 33 5.19 9.33 1.64
CA ALA A 33 3.90 9.09 1.00
C ALA A 33 3.34 10.35 0.31
N ILE A 34 3.43 11.53 0.96
CA ILE A 34 3.04 12.80 0.36
C ILE A 34 3.89 13.09 -0.88
N LEU A 35 5.20 12.93 -0.76
CA LEU A 35 6.13 13.15 -1.87
C LEU A 35 5.86 12.23 -3.04
N TYR A 36 5.57 10.95 -2.78
CA TYR A 36 5.16 9.97 -3.78
C TYR A 36 3.93 10.45 -4.55
N VAL A 37 2.83 10.79 -3.84
CA VAL A 37 1.58 11.23 -4.48
C VAL A 37 1.79 12.52 -5.29
N LEU A 38 2.48 13.50 -4.74
CA LEU A 38 2.73 14.77 -5.46
C LEU A 38 3.53 14.52 -6.73
N ARG A 39 4.55 13.68 -6.69
CA ARG A 39 5.36 13.35 -7.86
C ARG A 39 4.61 12.55 -8.91
N SER A 40 3.69 11.67 -8.51
CA SER A 40 2.85 10.93 -9.46
C SER A 40 1.85 11.83 -10.21
N LEU A 41 1.50 12.98 -9.63
CA LEU A 41 0.58 13.96 -10.22
C LEU A 41 1.27 15.03 -11.07
N VAL A 42 2.58 15.17 -10.98
CA VAL A 42 3.34 16.18 -11.73
C VAL A 42 3.79 15.62 -13.07
N ASN A 43 3.25 16.15 -14.16
CA ASN A 43 3.64 15.76 -15.53
C ASN A 43 4.96 16.46 -15.97
N LYS A 44 6.00 16.37 -15.12
CA LYS A 44 7.35 16.89 -15.42
C LYS A 44 8.39 16.04 -14.68
N LYS A 45 9.55 15.90 -15.28
CA LYS A 45 10.71 15.33 -14.59
C LYS A 45 11.26 16.34 -13.60
N ILE A 46 11.04 16.12 -12.31
CA ILE A 46 11.60 16.94 -11.23
C ILE A 46 12.56 16.09 -10.38
N PRO A 47 13.67 16.68 -9.89
CA PRO A 47 14.60 15.96 -9.02
C PRO A 47 13.91 15.47 -7.75
N LEU A 48 14.26 14.26 -7.29
CA LEU A 48 13.80 13.75 -6.02
C LEU A 48 14.67 14.31 -4.90
N ASN A 49 14.23 15.41 -4.32
CA ASN A 49 14.91 16.05 -3.20
C ASN A 49 13.90 16.81 -2.32
N ASP A 50 14.36 17.36 -1.22
CA ASP A 50 13.51 18.09 -0.24
C ASP A 50 12.86 19.35 -0.81
N GLY A 51 13.38 19.88 -1.91
CA GLY A 51 12.77 21.00 -2.65
C GLY A 51 11.33 20.73 -3.13
N CYS A 52 11.00 19.48 -3.41
CA CYS A 52 9.63 19.06 -3.77
C CYS A 52 8.60 19.37 -2.66
N LEU A 53 9.02 19.44 -1.41
CA LEU A 53 8.17 19.68 -0.25
C LEU A 53 8.20 21.16 0.23
N LYS A 54 9.01 22.05 -0.36
CA LYS A 54 9.08 23.46 0.03
C LYS A 54 7.72 24.17 0.05
N PRO A 55 6.83 24.00 -0.97
CA PRO A 55 5.53 24.65 -0.97
C PRO A 55 4.48 23.92 -0.12
N ILE A 56 4.87 22.90 0.65
CA ILE A 56 3.96 22.03 1.36
C ILE A 56 4.13 22.16 2.87
N LYS A 57 3.05 22.55 3.55
CA LYS A 57 2.96 22.47 5.02
C LYS A 57 2.35 21.15 5.41
N ILE A 58 3.03 20.39 6.30
CA ILE A 58 2.57 19.10 6.80
C ILE A 58 2.32 19.23 8.30
N ILE A 59 1.09 18.96 8.72
CA ILE A 59 0.64 18.98 10.10
C ILE A 59 0.38 17.54 10.52
N ILE A 60 1.13 17.04 11.50
CA ILE A 60 0.99 15.68 12.04
C ILE A 60 0.92 15.78 13.56
N PRO A 61 -0.16 15.29 14.21
CA PRO A 61 -0.29 15.30 15.65
C PRO A 61 0.84 14.51 16.33
N LYS A 62 1.37 15.04 17.41
CA LYS A 62 2.34 14.31 18.26
C LYS A 62 1.65 13.11 18.92
N ASN A 63 2.40 12.05 19.18
CA ASN A 63 1.92 10.80 19.81
C ASN A 63 0.75 10.14 19.05
N SER A 64 0.61 10.43 17.77
CA SER A 64 -0.33 9.76 16.87
C SER A 64 0.32 8.55 16.19
N ILE A 65 -0.49 7.73 15.53
CA ILE A 65 -0.01 6.63 14.69
C ILE A 65 0.98 7.10 13.59
N LEU A 66 0.95 8.40 13.21
CA LEU A 66 1.81 9.02 12.20
C LEU A 66 3.01 9.78 12.78
N SER A 67 3.13 9.86 14.09
CA SER A 67 4.24 10.48 14.81
C SER A 67 4.37 9.87 16.20
N PRO A 68 4.67 8.57 16.29
CA PRO A 68 4.73 7.85 17.56
C PRO A 68 5.92 8.33 18.41
N LYS A 69 5.77 8.16 19.73
CA LYS A 69 6.84 8.38 20.71
C LYS A 69 7.64 7.08 20.89
N PHE A 70 8.96 7.19 20.95
CA PHE A 70 9.83 6.06 21.32
C PHE A 70 9.39 5.48 22.68
N PRO A 71 9.41 4.15 22.88
CA PRO A 71 9.87 3.06 22.02
C PRO A 71 8.77 2.35 21.22
N ALA A 72 7.76 3.06 20.72
CA ALA A 72 6.68 2.44 19.95
C ALA A 72 7.21 1.63 18.76
N ALA A 73 6.67 0.43 18.55
CA ALA A 73 6.99 -0.41 17.41
C ALA A 73 6.44 0.19 16.10
N VAL A 74 7.23 0.15 15.02
CA VAL A 74 6.93 0.92 13.79
C VAL A 74 7.09 0.12 12.48
N VAL A 75 7.48 -1.14 12.53
CA VAL A 75 7.87 -1.89 11.31
C VAL A 75 6.74 -1.98 10.27
N ALA A 76 5.51 -2.25 10.69
CA ALA A 76 4.36 -2.30 9.79
C ALA A 76 3.88 -0.91 9.33
N GLY A 77 4.35 0.15 9.95
CA GLY A 77 4.11 1.51 9.47
C GLY A 77 4.63 1.76 8.08
N ASN A 78 5.76 1.15 7.74
CA ASN A 78 6.36 1.28 6.41
C ASN A 78 5.64 0.44 5.34
N VAL A 79 5.09 -0.71 5.70
CA VAL A 79 4.51 -1.67 4.74
C VAL A 79 2.98 -1.65 4.69
N GLU A 80 2.31 -1.08 5.69
CA GLU A 80 0.84 -1.03 5.79
C GLU A 80 0.34 0.41 5.91
N THR A 81 0.77 1.16 6.93
CA THR A 81 0.29 2.52 7.17
C THR A 81 0.67 3.46 6.03
N SER A 82 1.83 3.28 5.42
CA SER A 82 2.26 4.05 4.25
C SER A 82 1.28 3.93 3.07
N GLN A 83 0.81 2.72 2.78
CA GLN A 83 -0.18 2.47 1.75
C GLN A 83 -1.51 3.18 2.05
N THR A 84 -1.95 3.09 3.30
CA THR A 84 -3.17 3.77 3.75
C THR A 84 -3.05 5.31 3.63
N ILE A 85 -1.88 5.88 3.96
CA ILE A 85 -1.64 7.33 3.80
C ILE A 85 -1.79 7.75 2.34
N VAL A 86 -1.24 6.98 1.39
CA VAL A 86 -1.36 7.27 -0.05
C VAL A 86 -2.82 7.18 -0.49
N ASP A 87 -3.55 6.13 -0.12
CA ASP A 87 -4.98 5.98 -0.41
C ASP A 87 -5.80 7.17 0.11
N VAL A 88 -5.53 7.61 1.35
CA VAL A 88 -6.22 8.76 1.97
C VAL A 88 -5.95 10.06 1.21
N ILE A 89 -4.71 10.30 0.82
CA ILE A 89 -4.34 11.51 0.06
C ILE A 89 -4.97 11.49 -1.33
N ASN A 90 -4.91 10.37 -2.05
CA ASN A 90 -5.52 10.20 -3.37
C ASN A 90 -7.04 10.40 -3.31
N SER A 91 -7.69 9.87 -2.27
CA SER A 91 -9.11 10.06 -2.02
C SER A 91 -9.46 11.52 -1.73
N ALA A 92 -8.69 12.20 -0.87
CA ALA A 92 -8.89 13.63 -0.56
C ALA A 92 -8.73 14.52 -1.80
N LEU A 93 -7.80 14.18 -2.69
CA LEU A 93 -7.58 14.85 -3.97
C LEU A 93 -8.57 14.41 -5.06
N LYS A 94 -9.33 13.34 -4.82
CA LYS A 94 -10.29 12.71 -5.77
C LYS A 94 -9.62 12.31 -7.09
N VAL A 95 -8.39 11.80 -7.03
CA VAL A 95 -7.60 11.44 -8.22
C VAL A 95 -7.59 9.94 -8.49
N GLN A 96 -7.59 9.11 -7.45
CA GLN A 96 -7.58 7.66 -7.57
C GLN A 96 -8.35 7.02 -6.41
N SER A 97 -9.09 5.95 -6.66
CA SER A 97 -9.69 5.11 -5.63
C SER A 97 -8.63 4.28 -4.91
N ALA A 98 -8.96 3.79 -3.73
CA ALA A 98 -8.01 2.99 -2.96
C ALA A 98 -7.58 1.74 -3.74
N CYS A 99 -6.28 1.44 -3.66
CA CYS A 99 -5.72 0.17 -4.10
C CYS A 99 -5.98 -0.92 -3.06
N TYR A 100 -5.36 -2.08 -3.19
CA TYR A 100 -5.49 -3.17 -2.21
C TYR A 100 -4.94 -2.83 -0.80
N GLY A 101 -4.24 -1.71 -0.64
CA GLY A 101 -3.99 -1.03 0.65
C GLY A 101 -3.05 -1.72 1.62
N THR A 102 -2.19 -2.60 1.14
CA THR A 102 -1.23 -3.38 1.90
C THR A 102 -0.07 -3.78 0.99
N MET A 103 1.07 -4.18 1.53
CA MET A 103 2.09 -4.85 0.75
C MET A 103 1.90 -6.38 0.72
N SER A 104 0.89 -6.90 1.46
CA SER A 104 0.64 -8.35 1.58
C SER A 104 1.92 -9.14 1.80
N ASN A 105 2.63 -8.77 2.87
CA ASN A 105 3.92 -9.36 3.21
C ASN A 105 3.72 -10.82 3.60
N PHE A 106 4.28 -11.73 2.84
CA PHE A 106 4.20 -13.16 3.08
C PHE A 106 5.59 -13.71 3.36
N THR A 107 5.70 -14.39 4.48
CA THR A 107 6.93 -15.06 4.91
C THR A 107 6.64 -16.51 5.22
N PHE A 108 7.58 -17.38 4.88
CA PHE A 108 7.58 -18.76 5.37
C PHE A 108 9.02 -19.25 5.59
N GLY A 109 9.15 -20.28 6.41
CA GLY A 109 10.46 -20.87 6.69
C GLY A 109 10.46 -21.77 7.90
N ASN A 110 11.66 -22.16 8.29
CA ASN A 110 11.98 -22.93 9.49
C ASN A 110 13.32 -22.46 10.06
N LYS A 111 13.99 -23.29 10.86
CA LYS A 111 15.31 -22.98 11.45
C LYS A 111 16.45 -22.91 10.41
N ASP A 112 16.28 -23.50 9.22
CA ASP A 112 17.34 -23.64 8.21
C ASP A 112 17.28 -22.53 7.16
N PHE A 113 16.09 -22.01 6.87
CA PHE A 113 15.89 -20.93 5.91
C PHE A 113 14.68 -20.05 6.23
N GLY A 114 14.69 -18.84 5.69
CA GLY A 114 13.53 -17.92 5.67
C GLY A 114 13.35 -17.35 4.27
N TYR A 115 12.09 -17.24 3.85
CA TYR A 115 11.70 -16.61 2.61
C TYR A 115 10.72 -15.47 2.87
N TYR A 116 10.79 -14.41 2.06
CA TYR A 116 9.89 -13.26 2.13
C TYR A 116 9.54 -12.78 0.73
N GLU A 117 8.26 -12.50 0.50
CA GLU A 117 7.78 -11.79 -0.68
C GLU A 117 6.63 -10.84 -0.36
N THR A 118 6.30 -9.95 -1.29
CA THR A 118 5.08 -9.15 -1.26
C THR A 118 4.15 -9.61 -2.36
N ILE A 119 2.91 -9.96 -2.01
CA ILE A 119 1.92 -10.42 -2.98
C ILE A 119 1.21 -9.20 -3.56
N CYS A 120 1.17 -9.09 -4.89
CA CYS A 120 0.51 -7.99 -5.58
C CYS A 120 -1.02 -8.05 -5.45
N GLY A 121 -1.67 -6.94 -5.76
CA GLY A 121 -3.12 -6.82 -5.73
C GLY A 121 -3.66 -6.04 -6.92
N GLY A 122 -4.85 -5.46 -6.79
CA GLY A 122 -5.45 -4.61 -7.80
C GLY A 122 -5.19 -3.13 -7.55
N GLU A 123 -4.92 -2.39 -8.61
CA GLU A 123 -4.80 -0.93 -8.58
C GLU A 123 -6.19 -0.28 -8.49
N GLY A 124 -6.30 0.82 -7.76
CA GLY A 124 -7.51 1.64 -7.76
C GLY A 124 -7.72 2.37 -9.10
N ALA A 125 -8.98 2.43 -9.54
CA ALA A 125 -9.31 3.21 -10.75
C ALA A 125 -9.05 4.70 -10.54
N SER A 126 -8.65 5.38 -11.61
CA SER A 126 -8.46 6.83 -11.64
C SER A 126 -9.35 7.48 -12.71
N ARG A 127 -9.37 8.82 -12.75
CA ARG A 127 -10.15 9.53 -13.75
C ARG A 127 -9.59 9.25 -15.15
N GLY A 128 -10.38 8.56 -15.98
CA GLY A 128 -10.02 8.22 -17.36
C GLY A 128 -9.40 6.82 -17.52
N HIS A 129 -9.09 6.11 -16.42
CA HIS A 129 -8.38 4.84 -16.48
C HIS A 129 -8.96 3.79 -15.54
N ASN A 130 -9.10 2.56 -16.02
CA ASN A 130 -9.30 1.42 -15.16
C ASN A 130 -8.03 1.13 -14.36
N GLY A 131 -8.19 0.59 -13.17
CA GLY A 131 -7.05 0.06 -12.42
C GLY A 131 -6.46 -1.18 -13.09
N THR A 132 -5.17 -1.36 -12.93
CA THR A 132 -4.42 -2.50 -13.46
C THR A 132 -4.58 -3.71 -12.54
N ASP A 133 -4.74 -4.89 -13.14
CA ASP A 133 -4.80 -6.15 -12.41
C ASP A 133 -3.41 -6.58 -11.94
N ALA A 134 -3.34 -7.23 -10.80
CA ALA A 134 -2.16 -7.96 -10.33
C ALA A 134 -0.85 -7.13 -10.34
N ILE A 135 -0.89 -5.91 -9.83
CA ILE A 135 0.25 -4.99 -9.82
C ILE A 135 0.64 -4.59 -8.40
N GLN A 136 1.91 -4.31 -8.18
CA GLN A 136 2.40 -3.67 -6.96
C GLN A 136 2.09 -2.17 -7.01
N CYS A 137 1.38 -1.66 -6.00
CA CYS A 137 0.92 -0.27 -5.96
C CYS A 137 1.71 0.59 -4.97
N HIS A 138 1.74 1.89 -5.23
CA HIS A 138 2.17 2.96 -4.33
C HIS A 138 3.57 2.75 -3.73
N MET A 139 3.63 2.53 -2.41
CA MET A 139 4.90 2.42 -1.66
C MET A 139 5.58 1.06 -1.82
N THR A 140 4.95 0.12 -2.55
CA THR A 140 5.52 -1.20 -2.85
C THR A 140 6.37 -1.14 -4.11
N ASN A 141 7.64 -1.49 -4.02
CA ASN A 141 8.61 -1.49 -5.12
C ASN A 141 9.29 -2.85 -5.32
N THR A 142 8.70 -3.90 -4.82
CA THR A 142 9.19 -5.27 -4.92
C THR A 142 8.47 -6.03 -6.03
N ARG A 143 8.92 -7.24 -6.30
CA ARG A 143 8.32 -8.19 -7.23
C ARG A 143 8.10 -9.53 -6.55
N LEU A 144 7.18 -10.33 -7.09
CA LEU A 144 7.05 -11.73 -6.74
C LEU A 144 8.19 -12.53 -7.35
N THR A 145 8.62 -13.57 -6.65
CA THR A 145 9.55 -14.53 -7.22
C THR A 145 8.80 -15.43 -8.19
N ASP A 146 9.46 -15.75 -9.27
CA ASP A 146 8.97 -16.70 -10.28
C ASP A 146 8.66 -18.06 -9.63
N PRO A 147 7.51 -18.70 -9.93
CA PRO A 147 7.13 -19.98 -9.36
C PRO A 147 8.17 -21.07 -9.52
N GLU A 148 8.77 -21.22 -10.70
CA GLU A 148 9.77 -22.26 -10.99
C GLU A 148 11.03 -22.06 -10.13
N ILE A 149 11.45 -20.82 -9.93
CA ILE A 149 12.59 -20.49 -9.07
C ILE A 149 12.28 -20.78 -7.61
N LEU A 150 11.05 -20.53 -7.16
CA LEU A 150 10.63 -20.84 -5.79
C LEU A 150 10.64 -22.34 -5.53
N GLU A 151 10.03 -23.13 -6.40
CA GLU A 151 9.96 -24.58 -6.30
C GLU A 151 11.36 -25.23 -6.36
N LEU A 152 12.26 -24.65 -7.15
CA LEU A 152 13.66 -25.11 -7.22
C LEU A 152 14.42 -24.85 -5.91
N ARG A 153 14.14 -23.77 -5.22
CA ARG A 153 14.93 -23.30 -4.05
C ARG A 153 14.36 -23.76 -2.71
N TYR A 154 13.06 -23.97 -2.63
CA TYR A 154 12.35 -24.21 -1.38
C TYR A 154 11.45 -25.46 -1.50
N PRO A 155 11.21 -26.18 -0.41
CA PRO A 155 10.35 -27.36 -0.41
C PRO A 155 8.87 -26.92 -0.44
N ILE A 156 8.45 -26.36 -1.55
CA ILE A 156 7.09 -25.89 -1.80
C ILE A 156 6.68 -26.16 -3.24
N LYS A 157 5.36 -26.14 -3.49
CA LYS A 157 4.76 -26.19 -4.81
C LYS A 157 3.75 -25.07 -4.96
N ILE A 158 3.74 -24.39 -6.10
CA ILE A 158 2.76 -23.35 -6.45
C ILE A 158 1.62 -24.00 -7.21
N ASN A 159 0.53 -24.32 -6.52
CA ASN A 159 -0.63 -24.95 -7.13
C ASN A 159 -1.45 -24.00 -8.00
N ASN A 160 -1.48 -22.69 -7.64
CA ASN A 160 -2.19 -21.69 -8.41
C ASN A 160 -1.56 -20.31 -8.25
N PHE A 161 -1.39 -19.62 -9.36
CA PHE A 161 -1.11 -18.19 -9.40
C PHE A 161 -1.91 -17.56 -10.54
N SER A 162 -3.02 -16.92 -10.20
CA SER A 162 -4.00 -16.43 -11.18
C SER A 162 -4.65 -15.11 -10.74
N ILE A 163 -5.28 -14.44 -11.70
CA ILE A 163 -6.08 -13.24 -11.44
C ILE A 163 -7.36 -13.63 -10.68
N ARG A 164 -7.62 -12.98 -9.54
CA ARG A 164 -8.87 -13.08 -8.80
C ARG A 164 -9.95 -12.28 -9.50
N LYS A 165 -10.57 -12.88 -10.52
CA LYS A 165 -11.59 -12.22 -11.38
C LYS A 165 -12.71 -11.60 -10.56
N ASN A 166 -13.19 -10.43 -11.01
CA ASN A 166 -14.29 -9.67 -10.39
C ASN A 166 -14.00 -9.15 -8.97
N SER A 167 -12.75 -9.11 -8.53
CA SER A 167 -12.39 -8.59 -7.21
C SER A 167 -12.23 -7.06 -7.18
N GLY A 168 -12.01 -6.42 -8.32
CA GLY A 168 -11.96 -4.96 -8.46
C GLY A 168 -13.32 -4.30 -8.24
N GLY A 169 -13.33 -3.08 -7.70
CA GLY A 169 -14.55 -2.29 -7.51
C GLY A 169 -15.17 -1.86 -8.85
N LYS A 170 -16.49 -1.83 -8.91
CA LYS A 170 -17.23 -1.41 -10.11
C LYS A 170 -17.43 0.12 -10.13
N GLY A 171 -17.59 0.67 -11.33
CA GLY A 171 -17.85 2.08 -11.55
C GLY A 171 -17.71 2.45 -13.02
N LYS A 172 -17.72 3.75 -13.32
CA LYS A 172 -17.43 4.24 -14.69
C LYS A 172 -16.07 3.74 -15.18
N PHE A 173 -15.09 3.72 -14.28
CA PHE A 173 -13.81 3.04 -14.43
C PHE A 173 -13.72 1.96 -13.36
N LYS A 174 -13.26 0.78 -13.71
CA LYS A 174 -13.20 -0.39 -12.83
C LYS A 174 -11.87 -0.43 -12.09
N GLY A 175 -11.88 -0.77 -10.82
CA GLY A 175 -10.65 -1.14 -10.10
C GLY A 175 -10.04 -2.41 -10.66
N GLY A 176 -8.73 -2.54 -10.55
CA GLY A 176 -7.99 -3.75 -10.94
C GLY A 176 -8.30 -4.93 -10.04
N ASN A 177 -8.17 -6.12 -10.58
CA ASN A 177 -8.35 -7.37 -9.86
C ASN A 177 -7.08 -7.75 -9.07
N GLY A 178 -7.28 -8.38 -7.92
CA GLY A 178 -6.21 -9.00 -7.14
C GLY A 178 -5.76 -10.34 -7.71
N VAL A 179 -5.01 -11.08 -6.91
CA VAL A 179 -4.50 -12.41 -7.29
C VAL A 179 -4.94 -13.48 -6.31
N ILE A 180 -4.90 -14.72 -6.77
CA ILE A 180 -4.94 -15.94 -5.98
C ILE A 180 -3.54 -16.54 -6.08
N ARG A 181 -2.91 -16.82 -4.94
CA ARG A 181 -1.61 -17.51 -4.88
C ARG A 181 -1.73 -18.66 -3.89
N GLU A 182 -1.76 -19.87 -4.39
CA GLU A 182 -1.93 -21.10 -3.62
C GLU A 182 -0.60 -21.84 -3.56
N ILE A 183 -0.12 -22.04 -2.33
CA ILE A 183 1.19 -22.64 -2.07
C ILE A 183 0.99 -23.88 -1.21
N GLU A 184 1.50 -24.99 -1.66
CA GLU A 184 1.61 -26.24 -0.91
C GLU A 184 3.00 -26.34 -0.29
N PHE A 185 3.07 -26.64 0.99
CA PHE A 185 4.32 -26.88 1.70
C PHE A 185 4.62 -28.37 1.76
N GLU A 186 5.71 -28.78 1.16
CA GLU A 186 6.16 -30.18 1.14
C GLU A 186 6.84 -30.64 2.45
N LYS A 187 7.10 -29.68 3.35
CA LYS A 187 7.67 -29.91 4.69
C LYS A 187 6.96 -29.03 5.71
N ASN A 188 7.14 -29.36 6.98
CA ASN A 188 6.64 -28.53 8.08
C ASN A 188 7.36 -27.18 8.08
N LEU A 189 6.63 -26.13 7.74
CA LEU A 189 7.10 -24.72 7.71
C LEU A 189 6.15 -23.85 8.52
N THR A 190 6.68 -22.76 9.05
CA THR A 190 5.85 -21.69 9.62
C THR A 190 5.60 -20.66 8.53
N ALA A 191 4.33 -20.29 8.33
CA ALA A 191 3.94 -19.25 7.39
C ALA A 191 3.23 -18.10 8.12
N VAL A 192 3.57 -16.86 7.74
CA VAL A 192 2.97 -15.64 8.29
C VAL A 192 2.61 -14.70 7.15
N ILE A 193 1.42 -14.11 7.22
CA ILE A 193 1.01 -13.05 6.32
C ILE A 193 0.68 -11.78 7.12
N LEU A 194 1.29 -10.66 6.76
CA LEU A 194 0.92 -9.33 7.22
C LEU A 194 0.15 -8.66 6.09
N SER A 195 -1.15 -8.50 6.25
CA SER A 195 -2.03 -7.92 5.23
C SER A 195 -3.16 -7.12 5.85
N ASN A 196 -3.79 -6.27 5.05
CA ASN A 196 -4.90 -5.42 5.45
C ASN A 196 -6.14 -5.69 4.59
N ARG A 197 -7.18 -4.86 4.74
CA ARG A 197 -8.45 -4.93 3.95
C ARG A 197 -9.27 -6.22 4.14
N ARG A 198 -9.00 -7.02 5.18
CA ARG A 198 -9.76 -8.25 5.49
C ARG A 198 -11.14 -7.97 6.10
N LYS A 199 -11.31 -6.81 6.78
CA LYS A 199 -12.58 -6.38 7.38
C LYS A 199 -13.23 -5.25 6.60
N ILE A 200 -12.44 -4.29 6.13
CA ILE A 200 -12.90 -3.09 5.43
C ILE A 200 -12.41 -3.16 4.00
N SER A 201 -13.31 -3.25 3.05
CA SER A 201 -13.01 -3.25 1.61
C SER A 201 -12.32 -1.96 1.18
N PRO A 202 -11.44 -2.01 0.16
CA PRO A 202 -10.91 -0.81 -0.47
C PRO A 202 -12.04 0.08 -1.00
N PRO A 203 -12.16 1.35 -0.55
CA PRO A 203 -13.25 2.22 -0.98
C PRO A 203 -13.04 2.73 -2.41
N GLY A 204 -14.15 2.86 -3.14
CA GLY A 204 -14.20 3.64 -4.38
C GLY A 204 -14.26 5.15 -4.09
N ILE A 205 -14.11 5.95 -5.13
CA ILE A 205 -14.33 7.41 -5.11
C ILE A 205 -15.39 7.82 -6.14
N LEU A 206 -15.98 9.01 -6.00
CA LEU A 206 -16.89 9.60 -7.00
C LEU A 206 -17.98 8.61 -7.48
N TYR A 207 -18.69 7.99 -6.54
CA TYR A 207 -19.75 6.99 -6.77
C TYR A 207 -19.26 5.61 -7.27
N GLY A 208 -17.95 5.37 -7.30
CA GLY A 208 -17.42 4.02 -7.53
C GLY A 208 -17.70 3.09 -6.35
N GLU A 209 -17.99 1.83 -6.64
CA GLU A 209 -18.20 0.80 -5.63
C GLU A 209 -16.86 0.39 -4.99
N LYS A 210 -16.96 -0.13 -3.76
CA LYS A 210 -15.83 -0.75 -3.07
C LYS A 210 -15.40 -2.05 -3.77
N ALA A 211 -14.09 -2.33 -3.74
CA ALA A 211 -13.56 -3.62 -4.19
C ALA A 211 -13.88 -4.74 -3.18
N GLN A 212 -13.64 -6.00 -3.56
CA GLN A 212 -13.74 -7.13 -2.64
C GLN A 212 -12.64 -7.09 -1.57
N LYS A 213 -12.96 -7.71 -0.43
CA LYS A 213 -12.00 -7.90 0.67
C LYS A 213 -10.93 -8.91 0.31
#